data_b69d229c56384e81ce4904de78da8491
#
_entry.id   b69d229c56384e81ce4904de78da8491
#
_cell.length_a   1.000
_cell.length_b   1.000
_cell.length_c   1.000
_cell.angle_alpha   90.00
_cell.angle_beta   90.00
_cell.angle_gamma   90.00
#
_symmetry.space_group_name_H-M   'P 1'
#
loop_
_entity.id
_entity.type
_entity.pdbx_description
1 polymer ?
#
loop_
_entity_poly.entity_id
_entity_poly.type
_entity_poly.pdbx_seq_one_letter_code
_entity_poly.pdbx_strand_id
1 'polypeptide(L)'
;ESTLDRFDIRTVVQLNPHPGNEWEQMLAHRHGARVVSIPMPGTGLGTAEDFGRVMEIVTDPARQPVLVHCAAGANRTGMVAALFRMIEENWVHEDAVREMESRGFDGRVDLPQYLKEVHGKLADRQRGKDR
;
A
#
# COMPACT_ATOMS: atom_id res chain seq x y z
N GLU A 1 2.62 -10.64 22.36
CA GLU A 1 2.48 -11.25 21.03
C GLU A 1 2.48 -10.15 19.96
N SER A 2 3.37 -10.24 18.98
CA SER A 2 3.46 -9.24 17.93
C SER A 2 2.40 -9.47 16.84
N THR A 3 2.12 -8.41 16.06
CA THR A 3 1.24 -8.52 14.90
C THR A 3 1.75 -9.57 13.91
N LEU A 4 3.09 -9.65 13.77
CA LEU A 4 3.71 -10.61 12.86
C LEU A 4 3.41 -12.05 13.23
N ASP A 5 3.46 -12.38 14.53
CA ASP A 5 3.14 -13.72 15.02
C ASP A 5 1.66 -14.01 14.91
N ARG A 6 0.83 -13.05 15.33
CA ARG A 6 -0.61 -13.24 15.43
C ARG A 6 -1.26 -13.55 14.09
N PHE A 7 -0.80 -12.93 13.01
CA PHE A 7 -1.38 -13.06 11.67
C PHE A 7 -0.50 -13.86 10.72
N ASP A 8 0.60 -14.43 11.20
CA ASP A 8 1.53 -15.19 10.37
C ASP A 8 1.99 -14.41 9.14
N ILE A 9 2.35 -13.14 9.34
CA ILE A 9 2.75 -12.24 8.26
C ILE A 9 4.02 -12.73 7.59
N ARG A 10 3.99 -12.82 6.27
CA ARG A 10 5.14 -13.24 5.47
C ARG A 10 5.91 -12.07 4.87
N THR A 11 5.22 -10.98 4.56
CA THR A 11 5.85 -9.83 3.92
C THR A 11 5.36 -8.56 4.58
N VAL A 12 6.30 -7.65 4.85
CA VAL A 12 6.00 -6.31 5.36
C VAL A 12 6.40 -5.32 4.28
N VAL A 13 5.46 -4.52 3.80
CA VAL A 13 5.74 -3.44 2.86
C VAL A 13 5.76 -2.14 3.64
N GLN A 14 6.88 -1.45 3.56
CA GLN A 14 7.15 -0.24 4.31
C GLN A 14 7.20 0.94 3.37
N LEU A 15 6.33 1.90 3.60
CA LEU A 15 6.16 3.06 2.72
C LEU A 15 6.89 4.31 3.22
N ASN A 16 7.53 4.23 4.38
CA ASN A 16 8.27 5.34 4.95
C ASN A 16 9.57 5.61 4.20
N PRO A 17 9.90 6.89 3.92
CA PRO A 17 11.18 7.20 3.28
C PRO A 17 12.38 7.17 4.23
N HIS A 18 12.18 7.00 5.53
CA HIS A 18 13.27 7.08 6.49
C HIS A 18 14.06 5.78 6.57
N PRO A 19 15.39 5.85 6.45
CA PRO A 19 16.24 4.76 6.87
C PRO A 19 16.17 4.74 8.41
N GLY A 20 16.21 3.69 9.03
CA GLY A 20 16.10 3.58 10.47
C GLY A 20 15.26 2.41 10.84
N ASN A 21 15.03 1.60 9.87
CA ASN A 21 14.19 0.44 10.01
C ASN A 21 14.98 -0.84 10.20
N GLU A 22 16.27 -0.72 10.57
CA GLU A 22 17.09 -1.87 10.87
C GLU A 22 16.47 -2.72 11.99
N TRP A 23 15.96 -2.04 13.01
CA TRP A 23 15.28 -2.71 14.11
C TRP A 23 14.05 -3.47 13.63
N GLU A 24 13.24 -2.83 12.82
CA GLU A 24 12.04 -3.43 12.24
C GLU A 24 12.38 -4.59 11.32
N GLN A 25 13.40 -4.44 10.49
CA GLN A 25 13.86 -5.51 9.62
C GLN A 25 14.35 -6.71 10.42
N MET A 26 15.07 -6.47 11.51
CA MET A 26 15.51 -7.53 12.40
C MET A 26 14.33 -8.27 13.01
N LEU A 27 13.33 -7.54 13.52
CA LEU A 27 12.15 -8.16 14.11
C LEU A 27 11.39 -8.97 13.08
N ALA A 28 11.18 -8.43 11.90
CA ALA A 28 10.48 -9.13 10.84
C ALA A 28 11.21 -10.41 10.46
N HIS A 29 12.54 -10.32 10.30
CA HIS A 29 13.36 -11.48 9.95
C HIS A 29 13.27 -12.58 11.01
N ARG A 30 13.27 -12.22 12.29
CA ARG A 30 13.12 -13.18 13.39
C ARG A 30 11.80 -13.96 13.30
N HIS A 31 10.77 -13.32 12.75
CA HIS A 31 9.46 -13.92 12.61
C HIS A 31 9.23 -14.55 11.24
N GLY A 32 10.30 -14.66 10.43
CA GLY A 32 10.23 -15.27 9.11
C GLY A 32 9.61 -14.38 8.04
N ALA A 33 9.45 -13.10 8.31
CA ALA A 33 8.90 -12.16 7.35
C ALA A 33 9.99 -11.43 6.58
N ARG A 34 9.69 -11.06 5.34
CA ARG A 34 10.56 -10.21 4.50
C ARG A 34 10.06 -8.78 4.55
N VAL A 35 10.97 -7.84 4.58
CA VAL A 35 10.63 -6.41 4.51
C VAL A 35 10.98 -5.89 3.13
N VAL A 36 10.00 -5.27 2.48
CA VAL A 36 10.20 -4.61 1.19
C VAL A 36 9.94 -3.12 1.41
N SER A 37 10.91 -2.29 1.10
CA SER A 37 10.78 -0.84 1.25
C SER A 37 10.43 -0.22 -0.09
N ILE A 38 9.31 0.49 -0.13
CA ILE A 38 8.87 1.25 -1.31
C ILE A 38 8.56 2.65 -0.80
N PRO A 39 9.59 3.49 -0.63
CA PRO A 39 9.41 4.83 -0.05
C PRO A 39 8.53 5.71 -0.91
N MET A 40 7.64 6.44 -0.28
CA MET A 40 6.82 7.44 -0.98
C MET A 40 6.54 8.62 -0.05
N PRO A 41 6.18 9.79 -0.61
CA PRO A 41 5.93 10.98 0.19
C PRO A 41 4.79 10.78 1.21
N GLY A 42 4.93 11.41 2.37
CA GLY A 42 3.92 11.33 3.43
C GLY A 42 2.56 11.90 3.04
N THR A 43 2.50 12.72 1.98
CA THR A 43 1.24 13.22 1.46
C THR A 43 0.38 12.15 0.80
N GLY A 44 0.97 11.01 0.43
CA GLY A 44 0.30 9.97 -0.35
C GLY A 44 0.50 10.08 -1.85
N LEU A 45 1.32 11.02 -2.31
CA LEU A 45 1.58 11.26 -3.74
C LEU A 45 2.73 10.40 -4.27
N GLY A 46 2.72 9.12 -3.97
CA GLY A 46 3.65 8.16 -4.58
C GLY A 46 3.38 8.04 -6.08
N THR A 47 4.38 7.58 -6.83
CA THR A 47 4.21 7.42 -8.28
C THR A 47 3.30 6.22 -8.58
N ALA A 48 2.69 6.24 -9.77
CA ALA A 48 1.90 5.09 -10.22
C ALA A 48 2.75 3.82 -10.28
N GLU A 49 4.03 3.97 -10.63
CA GLU A 49 4.96 2.85 -10.66
C GLU A 49 5.17 2.26 -9.27
N ASP A 50 5.36 3.10 -8.26
CA ASP A 50 5.52 2.64 -6.88
C ASP A 50 4.26 1.95 -6.38
N PHE A 51 3.09 2.53 -6.62
CA PHE A 51 1.84 1.90 -6.24
C PHE A 51 1.62 0.58 -6.98
N GLY A 52 2.03 0.51 -8.25
CA GLY A 52 1.97 -0.72 -9.02
C GLY A 52 2.82 -1.83 -8.40
N ARG A 53 4.01 -1.49 -7.93
CA ARG A 53 4.88 -2.44 -7.23
C ARG A 53 4.25 -2.94 -5.94
N VAL A 54 3.63 -2.04 -5.18
CA VAL A 54 2.93 -2.45 -3.96
C VAL A 54 1.79 -3.41 -4.30
N MET A 55 1.01 -3.10 -5.34
CA MET A 55 -0.09 -3.97 -5.76
C MET A 55 0.40 -5.35 -6.18
N GLU A 56 1.51 -5.44 -6.91
CA GLU A 56 2.10 -6.72 -7.29
C GLU A 56 2.44 -7.57 -6.07
N ILE A 57 2.93 -6.94 -5.01
CA ILE A 57 3.29 -7.65 -3.78
C ILE A 57 2.05 -8.09 -3.01
N VAL A 58 1.09 -7.20 -2.80
CA VAL A 58 -0.08 -7.51 -1.96
C VAL A 58 -1.01 -8.53 -2.61
N THR A 59 -0.96 -8.66 -3.93
CA THR A 59 -1.79 -9.61 -4.67
C THR A 59 -1.08 -10.93 -4.99
N ASP A 60 0.18 -11.07 -4.62
CA ASP A 60 0.96 -12.29 -4.87
C ASP A 60 0.70 -13.31 -3.74
N PRO A 61 0.05 -14.44 -4.04
CA PRO A 61 -0.22 -15.47 -3.01
C PRO A 61 1.03 -15.99 -2.32
N ALA A 62 2.18 -15.99 -3.01
CA ALA A 62 3.43 -16.47 -2.43
C ALA A 62 3.97 -15.54 -1.34
N ARG A 63 3.50 -14.29 -1.31
CA ARG A 63 3.94 -13.28 -0.37
C ARG A 63 2.94 -13.00 0.75
N GLN A 64 1.73 -13.50 0.61
CA GLN A 64 0.66 -13.27 1.57
C GLN A 64 0.81 -14.15 2.80
N PRO A 65 0.39 -13.70 3.98
CA PRO A 65 -0.22 -12.40 4.27
C PRO A 65 0.78 -11.25 4.22
N VAL A 66 0.33 -10.10 3.73
CA VAL A 66 1.16 -8.91 3.59
C VAL A 66 0.67 -7.82 4.55
N LEU A 67 1.58 -7.25 5.31
CA LEU A 67 1.31 -6.08 6.14
C LEU A 67 1.88 -4.85 5.44
N VAL A 68 1.05 -3.87 5.17
CA VAL A 68 1.48 -2.59 4.60
C VAL A 68 1.40 -1.53 5.68
N HIS A 69 2.48 -0.77 5.86
CA HIS A 69 2.45 0.30 6.85
C HIS A 69 3.29 1.51 6.48
N CYS A 70 3.01 2.62 7.15
CA CYS A 70 3.76 3.86 7.08
C CYS A 70 3.74 4.52 8.45
N ALA A 71 4.50 5.62 8.62
CA ALA A 71 4.68 6.22 9.95
C ALA A 71 3.38 6.75 10.56
N ALA A 72 2.57 7.46 9.78
CA ALA A 72 1.36 8.11 10.28
C ALA A 72 0.07 7.37 9.90
N GLY A 73 0.15 6.39 9.04
CA GLY A 73 -0.94 5.46 8.74
C GLY A 73 -2.10 5.95 7.90
N ALA A 74 -2.19 7.22 7.54
CA ALA A 74 -3.38 7.74 6.88
C ALA A 74 -3.24 7.91 5.36
N ASN A 75 -2.27 8.69 4.89
CA ASN A 75 -2.23 9.05 3.47
C ASN A 75 -1.68 7.93 2.58
N ARG A 76 -0.48 7.46 2.88
CA ARG A 76 0.17 6.43 2.07
C ARG A 76 -0.56 5.11 2.14
N THR A 77 -0.84 4.64 3.34
CA THR A 77 -1.57 3.39 3.54
C THR A 77 -3.00 3.50 3.05
N GLY A 78 -3.63 4.66 3.21
CA GLY A 78 -4.96 4.93 2.69
C GLY A 78 -5.03 4.79 1.17
N MET A 79 -4.03 5.31 0.46
CA MET A 79 -3.96 5.17 -1.00
C MET A 79 -3.82 3.70 -1.41
N VAL A 80 -2.96 2.95 -0.73
CA VAL A 80 -2.79 1.53 -1.03
C VAL A 80 -4.09 0.77 -0.80
N ALA A 81 -4.76 1.00 0.31
CA ALA A 81 -6.02 0.34 0.63
C ALA A 81 -7.09 0.67 -0.42
N ALA A 82 -7.21 1.94 -0.80
CA ALA A 82 -8.19 2.36 -1.79
C ALA A 82 -7.93 1.73 -3.16
N LEU A 83 -6.68 1.69 -3.60
CA LEU A 83 -6.31 1.04 -4.85
C LEU A 83 -6.64 -0.46 -4.82
N PHE A 84 -6.34 -1.12 -3.73
CA PHE A 84 -6.66 -2.53 -3.57
C PHE A 84 -8.16 -2.78 -3.70
N ARG A 85 -8.99 -1.96 -3.02
CA ARG A 85 -10.44 -2.07 -3.10
C ARG A 85 -10.93 -1.91 -4.54
N MET A 86 -10.39 -0.94 -5.27
CA MET A 86 -10.82 -0.66 -6.63
C MET A 86 -10.34 -1.70 -7.63
N ILE A 87 -9.11 -2.16 -7.50
CA ILE A 87 -8.50 -3.08 -8.46
C ILE A 87 -8.93 -4.53 -8.20
N GLU A 88 -8.82 -4.97 -6.95
CA GLU A 88 -9.05 -6.39 -6.62
C GLU A 88 -10.50 -6.68 -6.23
N GLU A 89 -11.18 -5.72 -5.64
CA GLU A 89 -12.53 -5.93 -5.16
C GLU A 89 -13.59 -5.19 -5.98
N ASN A 90 -13.17 -4.51 -7.03
CA ASN A 90 -14.06 -3.79 -7.96
C ASN A 90 -14.93 -2.71 -7.32
N TRP A 91 -14.42 -2.09 -6.25
CA TRP A 91 -15.14 -0.98 -5.64
C TRP A 91 -15.17 0.22 -6.59
N VAL A 92 -16.28 0.95 -6.60
CA VAL A 92 -16.33 2.23 -7.29
C VAL A 92 -15.49 3.27 -6.52
N HIS A 93 -14.98 4.24 -7.25
CA HIS A 93 -14.10 5.28 -6.69
C HIS A 93 -14.72 5.96 -5.47
N GLU A 94 -16.00 6.30 -5.53
CA GLU A 94 -16.67 6.98 -4.42
C GLU A 94 -16.64 6.20 -3.11
N ASP A 95 -16.83 4.89 -3.17
CA ASP A 95 -16.80 4.04 -1.99
C ASP A 95 -15.38 3.91 -1.43
N ALA A 96 -14.38 3.80 -2.30
CA ALA A 96 -12.99 3.76 -1.88
C ALA A 96 -12.58 5.07 -1.20
N VAL A 97 -13.04 6.21 -1.73
CA VAL A 97 -12.78 7.52 -1.11
C VAL A 97 -13.45 7.62 0.25
N ARG A 98 -14.68 7.15 0.40
CA ARG A 98 -15.35 7.17 1.71
C ARG A 98 -14.59 6.37 2.76
N GLU A 99 -14.07 5.21 2.39
CA GLU A 99 -13.24 4.43 3.31
C GLU A 99 -11.98 5.20 3.68
N MET A 100 -11.32 5.80 2.69
CA MET A 100 -10.13 6.61 2.93
C MET A 100 -10.42 7.77 3.88
N GLU A 101 -11.53 8.47 3.67
CA GLU A 101 -11.95 9.57 4.55
C GLU A 101 -12.24 9.09 5.97
N SER A 102 -12.89 7.94 6.10
CA SER A 102 -13.21 7.38 7.42
C SER A 102 -11.97 7.01 8.23
N ARG A 103 -10.86 6.75 7.56
CA ARG A 103 -9.57 6.46 8.21
C ARG A 103 -8.72 7.70 8.44
N GLY A 104 -9.16 8.87 7.95
CA GLY A 104 -8.61 10.16 8.32
C GLY A 104 -7.35 10.60 7.60
N PHE A 105 -7.37 10.73 6.27
CA PHE A 105 -6.26 11.40 5.60
C PHE A 105 -6.30 12.89 5.89
N ASP A 106 -5.13 13.56 5.79
CA ASP A 106 -4.99 14.93 6.31
C ASP A 106 -5.54 16.06 5.42
N GLY A 107 -5.89 15.75 4.18
CA GLY A 107 -6.52 16.74 3.30
C GLY A 107 -5.59 17.79 2.70
N ARG A 108 -4.29 17.69 2.91
CA ARG A 108 -3.33 18.67 2.37
C ARG A 108 -3.26 18.66 0.84
N VAL A 109 -3.53 17.52 0.25
CA VAL A 109 -3.57 17.35 -1.20
C VAL A 109 -4.86 16.65 -1.56
N ASP A 110 -5.26 16.77 -2.81
CA ASP A 110 -6.48 16.13 -3.28
C ASP A 110 -6.20 14.64 -3.60
N LEU A 111 -6.13 13.83 -2.56
CA LEU A 111 -5.91 12.40 -2.71
C LEU A 111 -7.04 11.69 -3.47
N PRO A 112 -8.33 12.04 -3.28
CA PRO A 112 -9.37 11.43 -4.09
C PRO A 112 -9.17 11.59 -5.59
N GLN A 113 -8.73 12.76 -6.04
CA GLN A 113 -8.44 12.99 -7.45
C GLN A 113 -7.18 12.22 -7.87
N TYR A 114 -6.15 12.25 -7.04
CA TYR A 114 -4.90 11.54 -7.34
C TYR A 114 -5.12 10.02 -7.40
N LEU A 115 -5.95 9.50 -6.52
CA LEU A 115 -6.35 8.08 -6.54
C LEU A 115 -6.93 7.71 -7.90
N LYS A 116 -7.79 8.55 -8.44
CA LYS A 116 -8.42 8.32 -9.73
C LYS A 116 -7.36 8.28 -10.85
N GLU A 117 -6.39 9.19 -10.79
CA GLU A 117 -5.31 9.25 -11.77
C GLU A 117 -4.42 8.01 -11.71
N VAL A 118 -4.02 7.60 -10.51
CA VAL A 118 -3.17 6.43 -10.32
C VAL A 118 -3.91 5.17 -10.76
N HIS A 119 -5.16 5.04 -10.36
CA HIS A 119 -5.97 3.89 -10.75
C HIS A 119 -6.08 3.78 -12.27
N GLY A 120 -6.29 4.90 -12.96
CA GLY A 120 -6.35 4.93 -14.42
C GLY A 120 -5.05 4.46 -15.06
N LYS A 121 -3.91 4.93 -14.54
CA LYS A 121 -2.59 4.53 -15.05
C LYS A 121 -2.32 3.04 -14.83
N LEU A 122 -2.70 2.50 -13.68
CA LEU A 122 -2.52 1.07 -13.40
C LEU A 122 -3.43 0.21 -14.27
N ALA A 123 -4.65 0.65 -14.52
CA ALA A 123 -5.57 -0.05 -15.41
C ALA A 123 -5.04 -0.07 -16.85
N ASP A 124 -4.46 1.03 -17.32
CA ASP A 124 -3.86 1.11 -18.65
C ASP A 124 -2.67 0.15 -18.78
N ARG A 125 -1.84 0.06 -17.76
CA ARG A 125 -0.71 -0.88 -17.75
C ARG A 125 -1.19 -2.33 -17.81
N GLN A 126 -2.25 -2.66 -17.09
CA GLN A 126 -2.82 -4.00 -17.09
C GLN A 126 -3.35 -4.36 -18.47
N ARG A 127 -4.05 -3.43 -19.13
CA ARG A 127 -4.52 -3.64 -20.51
C ARG A 127 -3.37 -3.87 -21.48
N GLY A 128 -2.26 -3.16 -21.30
CA GLY A 128 -1.06 -3.35 -22.11
C GLY A 128 -0.44 -4.73 -21.92
N LYS A 129 -0.46 -5.28 -20.72
CA LYS A 129 0.06 -6.63 -20.44
C LYS A 129 -0.82 -7.72 -21.01
N ASP A 130 -2.12 -7.47 -21.13
CA ASP A 130 -3.10 -8.44 -21.60
C ASP A 130 -3.14 -8.53 -23.14
N ARG A 131 -2.40 -7.66 -23.81
CA ARG A 131 -2.25 -7.72 -25.28
C ARG A 131 -1.06 -8.63 -25.65
#